data_55909fc022ce0042d123d1f074c4acd8
#
_entry.id   55909fc022ce0042d123d1f074c4acd8
#
_cell.length_a   1.000
_cell.length_b   1.000
_cell.length_c   1.000
_cell.angle_alpha   90.00
_cell.angle_beta   90.00
_cell.angle_gamma   90.00
#
_symmetry.space_group_name_H-M   'P 1'
#
loop_
_entity.id
_entity.type
_entity.pdbx_description
1 polymer ?
#
loop_
_entity_poly.entity_id
_entity_poly.type
_entity_poly.pdbx_seq_one_letter_code
_entity_poly.pdbx_strand_id
1 'polypeptide(L)'
;MGSEMCIRDSRRKEHWSANHNCTAYVLGDDGSVQRSSDDGEPGGTAGVPMLEVLRHRSLTDAVAVVTRYFGGVKLGAGGLIRAYGNSVSAAVDEFGVLERRTLLLVDVYADYVLGGRLESDLRDSSYTVREVAYEARVRIEVALPEDDLEGFAVWLAEITGGKADHEVKGTTVVEVEP
;
A
#
# COMPACT_ATOMS: atom_id res chain seq x y z
N MET A 1 -1.62 -17.39 -5.41
CA MET A 1 -0.51 -18.38 -5.25
C MET A 1 0.44 -18.49 -6.45
N GLY A 2 0.44 -17.58 -7.39
CA GLY A 2 1.27 -17.65 -8.62
C GLY A 2 2.38 -16.59 -8.71
N SER A 3 2.22 -15.43 -8.09
CA SER A 3 3.15 -14.30 -8.24
C SER A 3 4.46 -14.47 -7.46
N GLU A 4 4.40 -14.97 -6.24
CA GLU A 4 5.56 -15.13 -5.36
C GLU A 4 6.56 -16.16 -5.90
N MET A 5 6.04 -17.27 -6.45
CA MET A 5 6.87 -18.27 -7.10
C MET A 5 7.51 -17.72 -8.39
N CYS A 6 6.78 -16.90 -9.14
CA CYS A 6 7.30 -16.26 -10.34
C CYS A 6 8.45 -15.27 -10.01
N ILE A 7 8.32 -14.47 -8.95
CA ILE A 7 9.37 -13.54 -8.51
C ILE A 7 10.63 -14.31 -8.11
N ARG A 8 10.51 -15.32 -7.25
CA ARG A 8 11.63 -16.17 -6.86
C ARG A 8 12.29 -16.85 -8.06
N ASP A 9 11.49 -17.42 -8.95
CA ASP A 9 11.99 -18.15 -10.09
C ASP A 9 12.67 -17.24 -11.12
N SER A 10 12.21 -16.00 -11.27
CA SER A 10 12.90 -14.96 -12.04
C SER A 10 14.26 -14.63 -11.46
N ARG A 11 14.34 -14.42 -10.13
CA ARG A 11 15.63 -14.17 -9.45
C ARG A 11 16.57 -15.38 -9.56
N ARG A 12 16.08 -16.60 -9.46
CA ARG A 12 16.89 -17.81 -9.68
C ARG A 12 17.45 -17.90 -11.09
N LYS A 13 16.71 -17.48 -12.11
CA LYS A 13 17.21 -17.46 -13.49
C LYS A 13 18.29 -16.40 -13.68
N GLU A 14 18.07 -15.21 -13.14
CA GLU A 14 19.02 -14.10 -13.21
C GLU A 14 20.30 -14.41 -12.42
N HIS A 15 20.16 -15.00 -11.24
CA HIS A 15 21.25 -15.37 -10.33
C HIS A 15 21.45 -16.89 -10.26
N TRP A 16 21.58 -17.54 -11.42
CA TRP A 16 21.61 -18.99 -11.53
C TRP A 16 22.76 -19.67 -10.77
N SER A 17 23.85 -18.94 -10.52
CA SER A 17 25.02 -19.42 -9.76
C SER A 17 24.98 -19.09 -8.26
N ALA A 18 23.92 -18.43 -7.79
CA ALA A 18 23.75 -18.18 -6.36
C ALA A 18 23.44 -19.48 -5.60
N ASN A 19 23.90 -19.51 -4.36
CA ASN A 19 23.72 -20.68 -3.47
C ASN A 19 22.31 -20.72 -2.89
N HIS A 20 21.75 -19.56 -2.53
CA HIS A 20 20.48 -19.45 -1.83
C HIS A 20 19.64 -18.29 -2.37
N ASN A 21 18.34 -18.50 -2.52
CA ASN A 21 17.33 -17.48 -2.83
C ASN A 21 16.22 -17.60 -1.80
N CYS A 22 16.49 -17.07 -0.61
CA CYS A 22 15.57 -17.14 0.53
C CYS A 22 14.40 -16.19 0.30
N THR A 23 13.22 -16.58 0.77
CA THR A 23 11.99 -15.80 0.54
C THR A 23 11.21 -15.62 1.82
N ALA A 24 10.52 -14.48 1.92
CA ALA A 24 9.48 -14.24 2.90
C ALA A 24 8.37 -13.40 2.25
N TYR A 25 7.12 -13.64 2.65
CA TYR A 25 6.01 -12.81 2.19
C TYR A 25 4.89 -12.70 3.22
N VAL A 26 4.18 -11.60 3.12
CA VAL A 26 2.96 -11.30 3.86
C VAL A 26 1.93 -10.83 2.84
N LEU A 27 0.76 -11.47 2.80
CA LEU A 27 -0.30 -11.18 1.83
C LEU A 27 -1.65 -11.01 2.54
N GLY A 28 -2.54 -10.26 1.89
CA GLY A 28 -3.88 -9.94 2.38
C GLY A 28 -3.90 -8.68 3.23
N ASP A 29 -5.02 -7.98 3.22
CA ASP A 29 -5.19 -6.70 3.92
C ASP A 29 -4.92 -6.80 5.44
N ASP A 30 -5.22 -7.97 6.03
CA ASP A 30 -4.95 -8.30 7.44
C ASP A 30 -3.59 -8.96 7.68
N GLY A 31 -2.81 -9.18 6.61
CA GLY A 31 -1.53 -9.87 6.68
C GLY A 31 -1.62 -11.33 7.16
N SER A 32 -2.77 -11.98 7.01
CA SER A 32 -3.02 -13.34 7.54
C SER A 32 -2.24 -14.42 6.81
N VAL A 33 -1.92 -14.22 5.54
CA VAL A 33 -1.16 -15.19 4.74
C VAL A 33 0.33 -14.86 4.81
N GLN A 34 1.07 -15.64 5.59
CA GLN A 34 2.50 -15.45 5.80
C GLN A 34 3.27 -16.73 5.53
N ARG A 35 4.39 -16.63 4.82
CA ARG A 35 5.31 -17.75 4.61
C ARG A 35 6.74 -17.28 4.49
N SER A 36 7.66 -18.21 4.81
CA SER A 36 9.08 -17.99 4.64
C SER A 36 9.79 -19.28 4.19
N SER A 37 10.95 -19.13 3.56
CA SER A 37 11.78 -20.26 3.11
C SER A 37 13.26 -19.89 3.22
N ASP A 38 14.02 -20.80 3.81
CA ASP A 38 15.47 -20.67 3.97
C ASP A 38 16.26 -21.11 2.72
N ASP A 39 15.63 -21.75 1.75
CA ASP A 39 16.24 -22.22 0.48
C ASP A 39 17.63 -22.86 0.64
N GLY A 40 17.74 -23.77 1.63
CA GLY A 40 18.98 -24.50 1.93
C GLY A 40 19.95 -23.84 2.91
N GLU A 41 19.66 -22.65 3.41
CA GLU A 41 20.32 -22.13 4.62
C GLU A 41 19.92 -22.94 5.85
N PRO A 42 20.68 -22.89 6.95
CA PRO A 42 20.28 -23.52 8.20
C PRO A 42 18.91 -23.06 8.66
N GLY A 43 18.06 -24.00 9.09
CA GLY A 43 16.65 -23.74 9.41
C GLY A 43 16.43 -22.55 10.34
N GLY A 44 15.56 -21.61 9.93
CA GLY A 44 15.20 -20.42 10.69
C GLY A 44 16.24 -19.29 10.66
N THR A 45 17.31 -19.40 9.86
CA THR A 45 18.36 -18.37 9.85
C THR A 45 18.21 -17.33 8.73
N ALA A 46 17.32 -17.55 7.78
CA ALA A 46 17.10 -16.67 6.65
C ALA A 46 15.62 -16.24 6.50
N GLY A 47 14.74 -17.15 6.16
CA GLY A 47 13.35 -16.83 5.89
C GLY A 47 12.60 -16.23 7.08
N VAL A 48 12.81 -16.78 8.28
CA VAL A 48 12.16 -16.26 9.49
C VAL A 48 12.63 -14.84 9.82
N PRO A 49 13.91 -14.50 9.88
CA PRO A 49 14.35 -13.11 10.08
C PRO A 49 13.83 -12.13 9.03
N MET A 50 13.74 -12.55 7.77
CA MET A 50 13.16 -11.74 6.70
C MET A 50 11.67 -11.46 6.96
N LEU A 51 10.89 -12.49 7.33
CA LEU A 51 9.48 -12.36 7.65
C LEU A 51 9.25 -11.45 8.85
N GLU A 52 10.07 -11.55 9.89
CA GLU A 52 9.98 -10.69 11.07
C GLU A 52 10.15 -9.20 10.70
N VAL A 53 11.04 -8.87 9.75
CA VAL A 53 11.17 -7.48 9.28
C VAL A 53 9.89 -7.00 8.62
N LEU A 54 9.28 -7.79 7.72
CA LEU A 54 8.02 -7.42 7.06
C LEU A 54 6.90 -7.19 8.09
N ARG A 55 6.82 -8.06 9.11
CA ARG A 55 5.84 -7.95 10.19
C ARG A 55 6.06 -6.71 11.07
N HIS A 56 7.28 -6.48 11.52
CA HIS A 56 7.60 -5.31 12.36
C HIS A 56 7.40 -3.97 11.66
N ARG A 57 7.50 -3.96 10.34
CA ARG A 57 7.20 -2.80 9.50
C ARG A 57 5.72 -2.72 9.09
N SER A 58 4.87 -3.64 9.58
CA SER A 58 3.44 -3.73 9.25
C SER A 58 3.16 -3.79 7.73
N LEU A 59 4.08 -4.41 6.97
CA LEU A 59 3.94 -4.53 5.52
C LEU A 59 2.97 -5.66 5.17
N THR A 60 2.05 -5.38 4.27
CA THR A 60 1.14 -6.34 3.65
C THR A 60 1.33 -6.36 2.14
N ASP A 61 0.87 -7.42 1.47
CA ASP A 61 1.03 -7.65 0.02
C ASP A 61 2.49 -7.49 -0.47
N ALA A 62 3.43 -7.85 0.41
CA ALA A 62 4.85 -7.72 0.18
C ALA A 62 5.54 -9.08 0.07
N VAL A 63 6.48 -9.18 -0.88
CA VAL A 63 7.35 -10.34 -1.08
C VAL A 63 8.81 -9.88 -1.05
N ALA A 64 9.60 -10.47 -0.17
CA ALA A 64 11.05 -10.27 -0.11
C ALA A 64 11.77 -11.50 -0.63
N VAL A 65 12.75 -11.29 -1.52
CA VAL A 65 13.67 -12.34 -1.99
C VAL A 65 15.09 -11.85 -1.77
N VAL A 66 15.88 -12.60 -0.98
CA VAL A 66 17.29 -12.32 -0.74
C VAL A 66 18.13 -13.40 -1.41
N THR A 67 18.94 -12.98 -2.38
CA THR A 67 19.88 -13.85 -3.11
C THR A 67 21.25 -13.78 -2.47
N ARG A 68 21.79 -14.93 -2.08
CA ARG A 68 23.11 -15.01 -1.45
C ARG A 68 24.08 -15.88 -2.23
N TYR A 69 25.27 -15.36 -2.42
CA TYR A 69 26.45 -16.10 -2.88
C TYR A 69 27.33 -16.43 -1.70
N PHE A 70 27.70 -17.70 -1.56
CA PHE A 70 28.61 -18.12 -0.50
C PHE A 70 30.06 -17.77 -0.84
N GLY A 71 30.64 -16.84 -0.11
CA GLY A 71 32.00 -16.35 -0.32
C GLY A 71 33.12 -17.15 0.41
N GLY A 72 32.84 -18.40 0.84
CA GLY A 72 33.84 -19.25 1.52
C GLY A 72 33.97 -19.02 3.04
N VAL A 73 33.39 -17.95 3.59
CA VAL A 73 33.42 -17.66 5.03
C VAL A 73 32.06 -17.95 5.67
N LYS A 74 32.04 -18.76 6.72
CA LYS A 74 30.83 -19.09 7.48
C LYS A 74 30.47 -17.93 8.42
N LEU A 75 29.27 -17.38 8.27
CA LEU A 75 28.76 -16.32 9.14
C LEU A 75 28.29 -16.82 10.52
N GLY A 76 27.96 -18.12 10.60
CA GLY A 76 27.26 -18.69 11.73
C GLY A 76 25.79 -18.29 11.80
N ALA A 77 24.99 -18.96 12.65
CA ALA A 77 23.54 -18.72 12.71
C ALA A 77 23.19 -17.26 13.03
N GLY A 78 23.80 -16.68 14.06
CA GLY A 78 23.55 -15.27 14.42
C GLY A 78 24.00 -14.27 13.36
N GLY A 79 25.04 -14.59 12.59
CA GLY A 79 25.49 -13.78 11.44
C GLY A 79 24.50 -13.82 10.29
N LEU A 80 23.96 -15.01 9.98
CA LEU A 80 22.95 -15.19 8.96
C LEU A 80 21.66 -14.45 9.32
N ILE A 81 21.15 -14.62 10.52
CA ILE A 81 19.95 -13.92 11.00
C ILE A 81 20.08 -12.42 10.80
N ARG A 82 21.20 -11.83 11.21
CA ARG A 82 21.43 -10.39 11.02
C ARG A 82 21.55 -10.01 9.54
N ALA A 83 22.27 -10.79 8.74
CA ALA A 83 22.47 -10.49 7.32
C ALA A 83 21.15 -10.47 6.55
N TYR A 84 20.32 -11.50 6.72
CA TYR A 84 19.04 -11.59 6.03
C TYR A 84 18.05 -10.51 6.51
N GLY A 85 17.91 -10.29 7.82
CA GLY A 85 17.08 -9.24 8.37
C GLY A 85 17.51 -7.85 7.92
N ASN A 86 18.81 -7.54 8.00
CA ASN A 86 19.34 -6.24 7.57
C ASN A 86 19.16 -6.00 6.06
N SER A 87 19.27 -7.05 5.24
CA SER A 87 19.07 -6.91 3.78
C SER A 87 17.65 -6.48 3.45
N VAL A 88 16.64 -7.07 4.11
CA VAL A 88 15.25 -6.68 3.94
C VAL A 88 14.99 -5.28 4.51
N SER A 89 15.49 -4.98 5.72
CA SER A 89 15.36 -3.63 6.29
C SER A 89 15.93 -2.56 5.39
N ALA A 90 17.16 -2.75 4.89
CA ALA A 90 17.80 -1.79 4.00
C ALA A 90 17.03 -1.58 2.70
N ALA A 91 16.45 -2.64 2.13
CA ALA A 91 15.61 -2.52 0.95
C ALA A 91 14.32 -1.73 1.24
N VAL A 92 13.64 -1.99 2.36
CA VAL A 92 12.45 -1.24 2.76
C VAL A 92 12.79 0.24 3.02
N ASP A 93 13.90 0.52 3.68
CA ASP A 93 14.36 1.88 3.97
C ASP A 93 14.70 2.66 2.67
N GLU A 94 15.23 1.97 1.64
CA GLU A 94 15.58 2.58 0.35
C GLU A 94 14.35 2.83 -0.54
N PHE A 95 13.42 1.87 -0.61
CA PHE A 95 12.23 1.98 -1.46
C PHE A 95 11.11 2.82 -0.83
N GLY A 96 11.11 2.96 0.49
CA GLY A 96 10.00 3.55 1.23
C GLY A 96 8.81 2.61 1.36
N VAL A 97 7.77 3.09 2.00
CA VAL A 97 6.49 2.40 2.19
C VAL A 97 5.35 3.36 1.85
N LEU A 98 4.23 2.80 1.40
CA LEU A 98 2.98 3.54 1.23
C LEU A 98 2.00 3.08 2.31
N GLU A 99 1.26 4.03 2.85
CA GLU A 99 0.17 3.73 3.78
C GLU A 99 -1.13 3.55 2.99
N ARG A 100 -1.84 2.45 3.25
CA ARG A 100 -3.19 2.26 2.73
C ARG A 100 -4.20 2.92 3.65
N ARG A 101 -4.97 3.85 3.10
CA ARG A 101 -6.08 4.50 3.80
C ARG A 101 -7.40 4.20 3.11
N THR A 102 -8.39 3.78 3.90
CA THR A 102 -9.77 3.68 3.43
C THR A 102 -10.41 5.04 3.52
N LEU A 103 -10.94 5.52 2.39
CA LEU A 103 -11.66 6.78 2.29
C LEU A 103 -13.12 6.50 1.92
N LEU A 104 -14.03 7.35 2.39
CA LEU A 104 -15.40 7.39 1.88
C LEU A 104 -15.41 7.98 0.47
N LEU A 105 -16.26 7.42 -0.38
CA LEU A 105 -16.67 8.01 -1.65
C LEU A 105 -18.00 8.73 -1.47
N VAL A 106 -17.99 10.02 -1.73
CA VAL A 106 -19.16 10.90 -1.59
C VAL A 106 -19.45 11.55 -2.94
N ASP A 107 -20.63 11.29 -3.48
CA ASP A 107 -21.13 12.02 -4.63
C ASP A 107 -21.76 13.34 -4.18
N VAL A 108 -21.33 14.43 -4.78
CA VAL A 108 -21.89 15.77 -4.61
C VAL A 108 -22.66 16.16 -5.87
N TYR A 109 -23.89 16.63 -5.69
CA TYR A 109 -24.76 17.02 -6.79
C TYR A 109 -25.07 18.51 -6.74
N ALA A 110 -24.78 19.22 -7.83
CA ALA A 110 -25.07 20.63 -7.99
C ALA A 110 -25.74 20.93 -9.35
N ASP A 111 -26.40 22.07 -9.49
CA ASP A 111 -26.82 22.56 -10.78
C ASP A 111 -25.63 23.02 -11.64
N TYR A 112 -25.82 23.21 -12.92
CA TYR A 112 -24.75 23.62 -13.86
C TYR A 112 -24.17 25.01 -13.54
N VAL A 113 -24.95 25.90 -12.93
CA VAL A 113 -24.51 27.26 -12.60
C VAL A 113 -23.51 27.23 -11.47
N LEU A 114 -23.75 26.34 -10.50
CA LEU A 114 -22.90 26.17 -9.33
C LEU A 114 -21.74 25.18 -9.57
N GLY A 115 -21.96 24.17 -10.43
CA GLY A 115 -21.08 23.01 -10.60
C GLY A 115 -19.63 23.35 -10.92
N GLY A 116 -19.40 24.29 -11.85
CA GLY A 116 -18.03 24.67 -12.23
C GLY A 116 -17.27 25.40 -11.12
N ARG A 117 -17.95 26.26 -10.34
CA ARG A 117 -17.36 26.91 -9.17
C ARG A 117 -17.09 25.89 -8.07
N LEU A 118 -18.06 25.02 -7.80
CA LEU A 118 -17.94 23.99 -6.79
C LEU A 118 -16.78 23.01 -7.09
N GLU A 119 -16.59 22.63 -8.36
CA GLU A 119 -15.43 21.84 -8.77
C GLU A 119 -14.12 22.55 -8.44
N SER A 120 -14.00 23.85 -8.73
CA SER A 120 -12.81 24.63 -8.40
C SER A 120 -12.58 24.70 -6.88
N ASP A 121 -13.62 25.02 -6.12
CA ASP A 121 -13.55 25.12 -4.66
C ASP A 121 -13.15 23.76 -4.02
N LEU A 122 -13.65 22.64 -4.55
CA LEU A 122 -13.28 21.29 -4.12
C LEU A 122 -11.82 20.95 -4.45
N ARG A 123 -11.34 21.30 -5.64
CA ARG A 123 -9.94 21.07 -6.04
C ARG A 123 -8.93 21.89 -5.24
N ASP A 124 -9.36 23.07 -4.78
CA ASP A 124 -8.55 23.95 -3.93
C ASP A 124 -8.63 23.61 -2.43
N SER A 125 -9.49 22.64 -2.07
CA SER A 125 -9.67 22.18 -0.70
C SER A 125 -8.73 21.01 -0.34
N SER A 126 -8.85 20.50 0.89
CA SER A 126 -8.17 19.27 1.33
C SER A 126 -8.82 17.98 0.82
N TYR A 127 -9.98 18.06 0.17
CA TYR A 127 -10.73 16.91 -0.31
C TYR A 127 -10.26 16.47 -1.70
N THR A 128 -10.24 15.16 -1.94
CA THR A 128 -9.74 14.63 -3.22
C THR A 128 -10.89 14.45 -4.21
N VAL A 129 -10.95 15.29 -5.25
CA VAL A 129 -11.87 15.11 -6.38
C VAL A 129 -11.39 13.97 -7.26
N ARG A 130 -12.22 12.94 -7.42
CA ARG A 130 -11.93 11.73 -8.20
C ARG A 130 -12.50 11.78 -9.60
N GLU A 131 -13.77 12.15 -9.71
CA GLU A 131 -14.48 12.19 -10.97
C GLU A 131 -15.43 13.38 -11.01
N VAL A 132 -15.64 13.94 -12.18
CA VAL A 132 -16.67 14.93 -12.46
C VAL A 132 -17.48 14.46 -13.67
N ALA A 133 -18.79 14.35 -13.50
CA ALA A 133 -19.72 13.95 -14.55
C ALA A 133 -20.79 15.03 -14.76
N TYR A 134 -21.04 15.37 -16.02
CA TYR A 134 -22.03 16.36 -16.44
C TYR A 134 -23.25 15.61 -17.00
N GLU A 135 -24.22 15.35 -16.12
CA GLU A 135 -25.48 14.63 -16.45
C GLU A 135 -26.68 15.57 -16.34
N ALA A 136 -27.81 15.12 -15.78
CA ALA A 136 -28.95 16.02 -15.48
C ALA A 136 -28.57 17.09 -14.45
N ARG A 137 -27.63 16.78 -13.55
CA ARG A 137 -26.93 17.68 -12.63
C ARG A 137 -25.43 17.42 -12.76
N VAL A 138 -24.60 18.34 -12.29
CA VAL A 138 -23.16 18.07 -12.16
C VAL A 138 -22.99 17.15 -10.96
N ARG A 139 -22.38 15.99 -11.18
CA ARG A 139 -21.97 15.05 -10.14
C ARG A 139 -20.46 15.14 -9.96
N ILE A 140 -20.01 15.35 -8.73
CA ILE A 140 -18.60 15.39 -8.37
C ILE A 140 -18.37 14.31 -7.34
N GLU A 141 -17.58 13.29 -7.67
CA GLU A 141 -17.17 12.25 -6.73
C GLU A 141 -15.94 12.73 -5.96
N VAL A 142 -16.05 12.72 -4.64
CA VAL A 142 -15.03 13.17 -3.70
C VAL A 142 -14.64 12.00 -2.78
N ALA A 143 -13.35 11.84 -2.54
CA ALA A 143 -12.84 10.90 -1.54
C ALA A 143 -12.34 11.68 -0.32
N LEU A 144 -12.78 11.25 0.89
CA LEU A 144 -12.41 11.88 2.16
C LEU A 144 -12.37 10.86 3.31
N PRO A 145 -11.59 11.11 4.38
CA PRO A 145 -11.63 10.30 5.59
C PRO A 145 -13.04 10.25 6.21
N GLU A 146 -13.40 9.12 6.82
CA GLU A 146 -14.71 8.96 7.45
C GLU A 146 -14.94 10.01 8.56
N ASP A 147 -13.91 10.32 9.33
CA ASP A 147 -13.96 11.32 10.41
C ASP A 147 -14.20 12.75 9.90
N ASP A 148 -13.95 13.02 8.62
CA ASP A 148 -14.11 14.34 8.01
C ASP A 148 -15.52 14.55 7.40
N LEU A 149 -16.37 13.52 7.36
CA LEU A 149 -17.68 13.58 6.67
C LEU A 149 -18.58 14.71 7.22
N GLU A 150 -18.67 14.87 8.54
CA GLU A 150 -19.49 15.92 9.16
C GLU A 150 -18.93 17.31 8.82
N GLY A 151 -17.60 17.48 8.91
CA GLY A 151 -16.92 18.73 8.54
C GLY A 151 -17.12 19.06 7.06
N PHE A 152 -17.03 18.05 6.19
CA PHE A 152 -17.30 18.19 4.77
C PHE A 152 -18.74 18.65 4.49
N ALA A 153 -19.75 18.06 5.14
CA ALA A 153 -21.14 18.43 4.95
C ALA A 153 -21.41 19.90 5.37
N VAL A 154 -20.84 20.35 6.47
CA VAL A 154 -20.92 21.75 6.93
C VAL A 154 -20.26 22.68 5.92
N TRP A 155 -19.01 22.39 5.53
CA TRP A 155 -18.28 23.17 4.54
C TRP A 155 -19.02 23.28 3.20
N LEU A 156 -19.55 22.13 2.71
CA LEU A 156 -20.33 22.11 1.45
C LEU A 156 -21.58 23.00 1.53
N ALA A 157 -22.31 22.92 2.64
CA ALA A 157 -23.50 23.76 2.85
C ALA A 157 -23.15 25.25 2.90
N GLU A 158 -22.04 25.62 3.52
CA GLU A 158 -21.58 27.01 3.59
C GLU A 158 -21.23 27.58 2.22
N ILE A 159 -20.38 26.88 1.43
CA ILE A 159 -19.92 27.40 0.12
C ILE A 159 -21.01 27.40 -0.94
N THR A 160 -22.00 26.50 -0.82
CA THR A 160 -23.09 26.38 -1.79
C THR A 160 -24.36 27.08 -1.35
N GLY A 161 -24.42 27.62 -0.12
CA GLY A 161 -25.64 28.17 0.48
C GLY A 161 -26.76 27.10 0.58
N GLY A 162 -26.37 25.83 0.84
CA GLY A 162 -27.28 24.70 0.96
C GLY A 162 -27.90 24.23 -0.36
N LYS A 163 -27.32 24.59 -1.52
CA LYS A 163 -27.87 24.26 -2.86
C LYS A 163 -27.27 22.99 -3.46
N ALA A 164 -26.26 22.40 -2.85
CA ALA A 164 -25.71 21.12 -3.26
C ALA A 164 -26.15 20.03 -2.29
N ASP A 165 -26.45 18.85 -2.85
CA ASP A 165 -26.73 17.64 -2.08
C ASP A 165 -25.50 16.75 -2.09
N HIS A 166 -25.38 15.85 -1.09
CA HIS A 166 -24.34 14.83 -1.09
C HIS A 166 -24.87 13.47 -0.65
N GLU A 167 -24.23 12.42 -1.11
CA GLU A 167 -24.59 11.04 -0.79
C GLU A 167 -23.34 10.17 -0.67
N VAL A 168 -23.20 9.40 0.43
CA VAL A 168 -22.13 8.42 0.58
C VAL A 168 -22.44 7.21 -0.29
N LYS A 169 -21.54 6.89 -1.23
CA LYS A 169 -21.67 5.75 -2.17
C LYS A 169 -20.99 4.49 -1.69
N GLY A 170 -19.94 4.61 -0.91
CA GLY A 170 -19.14 3.48 -0.47
C GLY A 170 -17.77 3.92 0.01
N THR A 171 -16.81 3.03 -0.14
CA THR A 171 -15.42 3.28 0.25
C THR A 171 -14.46 2.97 -0.88
N THR A 172 -13.29 3.57 -0.84
CA THR A 172 -12.15 3.26 -1.70
C THR A 172 -10.89 3.17 -0.88
N VAL A 173 -9.90 2.42 -1.37
CA VAL A 173 -8.58 2.36 -0.75
C VAL A 173 -7.63 3.20 -1.60
N VAL A 174 -6.89 4.07 -0.96
CA VAL A 174 -5.83 4.87 -1.57
C VAL A 174 -4.49 4.56 -0.92
N GLU A 175 -3.42 4.67 -1.70
CA GLU A 175 -2.06 4.54 -1.21
C GLU A 175 -1.45 5.94 -1.14
N VAL A 176 -0.97 6.32 0.04
CA VAL A 176 -0.39 7.63 0.31
C VAL A 176 0.99 7.49 0.93
N GLU A 177 1.84 8.48 0.75
CA GLU A 177 3.09 8.58 1.51
C GLU A 177 2.77 8.85 2.98
N PRO A 178 3.45 8.19 3.93
CA PRO A 178 3.20 8.33 5.36
C PRO A 178 3.58 9.71 5.93
#